data_4aea560f81425a713ba92646ec4d65e4
#
_entry.id   4aea560f81425a713ba92646ec4d65e4
#
_cell.length_a   1.000
_cell.length_b   1.000
_cell.length_c   1.000
_cell.angle_alpha   90.00
_cell.angle_beta   90.00
_cell.angle_gamma   90.00
#
_symmetry.space_group_name_H-M   'P 1'
#
loop_
_entity.id
_entity.type
_entity.pdbx_description
1 polymer ?
#
loop_
_entity_poly.entity_id
_entity_poly.type
_entity_poly.pdbx_seq_one_letter_code
_entity_poly.pdbx_strand_id
1 'polypeptide(L)'
;ISRVLNRVNALSERLEYLAFGNAYTKVASILYILAERFGEKKRGEVIIQLPLTHKDLASLLGLARETVSIGMKKLKEKGIITYNRHIVIQSLKRLEKESIVEPSEEAERW
;
A
#
# COMPACT_ATOMS: atom_id res chain seq x y z
N ILE A 1 8.18 7.70 15.31
CA ILE A 1 8.17 7.84 13.84
C ILE A 1 9.38 7.20 13.21
N SER A 2 10.59 7.45 13.74
CA SER A 2 11.81 6.85 13.19
C SER A 2 11.79 5.33 13.21
N ARG A 3 11.23 4.72 14.26
CA ARG A 3 11.10 3.26 14.33
C ARG A 3 10.14 2.73 13.27
N VAL A 4 9.03 3.41 13.06
CA VAL A 4 8.05 3.03 12.04
C VAL A 4 8.68 3.13 10.66
N LEU A 5 9.36 4.22 10.37
CA LEU A 5 10.03 4.42 9.09
C LEU A 5 11.14 3.40 8.85
N ASN A 6 11.90 3.04 9.88
CA ASN A 6 12.94 2.03 9.77
C ASN A 6 12.35 0.65 9.44
N ARG A 7 11.22 0.30 10.04
CA ARG A 7 10.54 -0.96 9.72
C ARG A 7 9.99 -0.97 8.31
N VAL A 8 9.47 0.17 7.85
CA VAL A 8 8.97 0.32 6.49
C VAL A 8 10.13 0.32 5.50
N ASN A 9 11.25 0.96 5.83
CA ASN A 9 12.44 0.97 4.99
C ASN A 9 13.02 -0.43 4.80
N ALA A 10 12.87 -1.33 5.77
CA ALA A 10 13.29 -2.71 5.62
C ALA A 10 12.53 -3.44 4.50
N LEU A 11 11.39 -2.90 4.06
CA LEU A 11 10.62 -3.43 2.95
C LEU A 11 11.09 -2.87 1.60
N SER A 12 11.98 -1.87 1.60
CA SER A 12 12.40 -1.18 0.36
C SER A 12 13.03 -2.13 -0.66
N GLU A 13 13.71 -3.17 -0.21
CA GLU A 13 14.26 -4.17 -1.11
C GLU A 13 13.18 -4.86 -1.93
N ARG A 14 12.02 -5.13 -1.31
CA ARG A 14 10.87 -5.73 -2.01
C ARG A 14 10.26 -4.74 -2.99
N LEU A 15 10.42 -3.44 -2.74
CA LEU A 15 9.86 -2.39 -3.58
C LEU A 15 10.65 -2.18 -4.88
N GLU A 16 11.83 -2.76 -5.01
CA GLU A 16 12.60 -2.69 -6.27
C GLU A 16 11.84 -3.30 -7.44
N TYR A 17 10.98 -4.28 -7.17
CA TYR A 17 10.12 -4.88 -8.18
C TYR A 17 9.15 -3.87 -8.79
N LEU A 18 8.90 -2.79 -8.09
CA LEU A 18 7.93 -1.77 -8.50
C LEU A 18 8.50 -0.80 -9.53
N ALA A 19 9.79 -0.91 -9.87
CA ALA A 19 10.46 0.01 -10.79
C ALA A 19 9.83 0.03 -12.19
N PHE A 20 9.22 -1.06 -12.61
CA PHE A 20 8.64 -1.20 -13.94
C PHE A 20 7.15 -0.91 -14.02
N GLY A 21 6.50 -0.73 -12.89
CA GLY A 21 5.08 -0.41 -12.87
C GLY A 21 4.84 1.08 -13.11
N ASN A 22 3.63 1.43 -13.54
CA ASN A 22 3.24 2.84 -13.57
C ASN A 22 2.96 3.34 -12.14
N ALA A 23 2.80 4.66 -12.00
CA ALA A 23 2.60 5.25 -10.68
C ALA A 23 1.39 4.67 -9.94
N TYR A 24 0.30 4.45 -10.64
CA TYR A 24 -0.91 3.88 -10.04
C TYR A 24 -0.66 2.48 -9.50
N THR A 25 -0.06 1.60 -10.30
CA THR A 25 0.22 0.23 -9.85
C THR A 25 1.23 0.20 -8.72
N LYS A 26 2.19 1.14 -8.71
CA LYS A 26 3.16 1.27 -7.62
C LYS A 26 2.44 1.63 -6.31
N VAL A 27 1.50 2.56 -6.36
CA VAL A 27 0.72 2.95 -5.17
C VAL A 27 -0.09 1.76 -4.66
N ALA A 28 -0.80 1.08 -5.55
CA ALA A 28 -1.56 -0.11 -5.18
C ALA A 28 -0.67 -1.19 -4.56
N SER A 29 0.51 -1.38 -5.13
CA SER A 29 1.46 -2.40 -4.66
C SER A 29 2.02 -2.10 -3.27
N ILE A 30 2.39 -0.83 -3.01
CA ILE A 30 2.89 -0.48 -1.67
C ILE A 30 1.79 -0.65 -0.62
N LEU A 31 0.56 -0.29 -0.95
CA LEU A 31 -0.55 -0.48 -0.03
C LEU A 31 -0.80 -1.98 0.25
N TYR A 32 -0.69 -2.81 -0.77
CA TYR A 32 -0.82 -4.26 -0.61
C TYR A 32 0.25 -4.81 0.33
N ILE A 33 1.51 -4.43 0.11
CA ILE A 33 2.63 -4.85 0.95
C ILE A 33 2.44 -4.38 2.40
N LEU A 34 2.05 -3.13 2.57
CA LEU A 34 1.82 -2.57 3.91
C LEU A 34 0.63 -3.25 4.61
N ALA A 35 -0.40 -3.59 3.85
CA ALA A 35 -1.54 -4.31 4.39
C ALA A 35 -1.16 -5.71 4.87
N GLU A 36 -0.29 -6.41 4.13
CA GLU A 36 0.20 -7.72 4.55
C GLU A 36 1.01 -7.64 5.84
N ARG A 37 1.82 -6.60 5.99
CA ARG A 37 2.77 -6.49 7.10
C ARG A 37 2.18 -5.80 8.33
N PHE A 38 1.35 -4.80 8.12
CA PHE A 38 0.86 -3.92 9.19
C PHE A 38 -0.65 -3.78 9.20
N GLY A 39 -1.34 -4.61 8.44
CA GLY A 39 -2.78 -4.56 8.35
C GLY A 39 -3.45 -5.32 9.48
N GLU A 40 -4.55 -4.78 9.98
CA GLU A 40 -5.43 -5.45 10.91
C GLU A 40 -6.72 -5.77 10.18
N LYS A 41 -7.07 -7.05 10.09
CA LYS A 41 -8.32 -7.49 9.45
C LYS A 41 -9.49 -7.26 10.40
N LYS A 42 -10.50 -6.58 9.90
CA LYS A 42 -11.70 -6.29 10.67
C LYS A 42 -12.90 -6.25 9.75
N ARG A 43 -13.84 -7.17 9.93
CA ARG A 43 -15.09 -7.23 9.14
C ARG A 43 -14.89 -7.23 7.62
N GLY A 44 -13.88 -7.96 7.15
CA GLY A 44 -13.59 -8.03 5.72
C GLY A 44 -12.75 -6.88 5.19
N GLU A 45 -12.47 -5.88 6.01
CA GLU A 45 -11.59 -4.76 5.68
C GLU A 45 -10.21 -5.00 6.27
N VAL A 46 -9.21 -4.32 5.71
CA VAL A 46 -7.85 -4.33 6.26
C VAL A 46 -7.45 -2.91 6.59
N ILE A 47 -7.19 -2.64 7.85
CA ILE A 47 -6.78 -1.32 8.33
C ILE A 47 -5.27 -1.32 8.48
N ILE A 48 -4.58 -0.45 7.73
CA ILE A 48 -3.14 -0.31 7.85
C ILE A 48 -2.82 0.48 9.12
N GLN A 49 -2.15 -0.16 10.07
CA GLN A 49 -1.87 0.38 11.40
C GLN A 49 -0.65 1.30 11.46
N LEU A 50 -0.37 2.00 10.36
CA LEU A 50 0.74 2.95 10.30
C LEU A 50 0.19 4.34 9.98
N PRO A 51 0.67 5.38 10.68
CA PRO A 51 0.24 6.76 10.40
C PRO A 51 1.00 7.30 9.18
N LEU A 52 0.74 6.76 8.01
CA LEU A 52 1.43 7.12 6.78
C LEU A 52 0.69 8.22 6.02
N THR A 53 1.45 9.22 5.60
CA THR A 53 0.95 10.29 4.74
C THR A 53 1.27 9.97 3.28
N HIS A 54 0.68 10.74 2.36
CA HIS A 54 1.03 10.64 0.94
C HIS A 54 2.51 10.95 0.72
N LYS A 55 3.07 11.85 1.52
CA LYS A 55 4.50 12.17 1.45
C LYS A 55 5.35 10.97 1.84
N ASP A 56 4.94 10.22 2.86
CA ASP A 56 5.67 9.02 3.28
C ASP A 56 5.65 7.96 2.17
N LEU A 57 4.48 7.74 1.57
CA LEU A 57 4.34 6.80 0.46
C LEU A 57 5.18 7.23 -0.74
N ALA A 58 5.18 8.53 -1.04
CA ALA A 58 5.97 9.08 -2.14
C ALA A 58 7.46 8.84 -1.91
N SER A 59 7.93 9.02 -0.69
CA SER A 59 9.33 8.76 -0.33
C SER A 59 9.70 7.29 -0.52
N LEU A 60 8.80 6.39 -0.13
CA LEU A 60 9.04 4.96 -0.29
C LEU A 60 9.08 4.54 -1.74
N LEU A 61 8.26 5.15 -2.58
CA LEU A 61 8.13 4.78 -3.99
C LEU A 61 9.06 5.58 -4.91
N GLY A 62 9.70 6.61 -4.41
CA GLY A 62 10.50 7.50 -5.25
C GLY A 62 9.65 8.31 -6.22
N LEU A 63 8.42 8.66 -5.80
CA LEU A 63 7.47 9.43 -6.61
C LEU A 63 7.21 10.79 -5.98
N ALA A 64 6.68 11.71 -6.77
CA ALA A 64 6.21 12.99 -6.25
C ALA A 64 4.94 12.76 -5.42
N ARG A 65 4.74 13.58 -4.39
CA ARG A 65 3.55 13.50 -3.54
C ARG A 65 2.26 13.62 -4.35
N GLU A 66 2.25 14.54 -5.32
CA GLU A 66 1.07 14.76 -6.18
C GLU A 66 0.72 13.51 -6.98
N THR A 67 1.73 12.79 -7.44
CA THR A 67 1.55 11.55 -8.19
C THR A 67 0.92 10.47 -7.31
N VAL A 68 1.39 10.35 -6.06
CA VAL A 68 0.81 9.43 -5.09
C VAL A 68 -0.64 9.81 -4.81
N SER A 69 -0.91 11.10 -4.64
CA SER A 69 -2.26 11.59 -4.37
C SER A 69 -3.24 11.23 -5.48
N ILE A 70 -2.80 11.31 -6.74
CA ILE A 70 -3.62 10.91 -7.89
C ILE A 70 -3.92 9.41 -7.83
N GLY A 71 -2.92 8.59 -7.54
CA GLY A 71 -3.11 7.14 -7.42
C GLY A 71 -4.06 6.76 -6.29
N MET A 72 -3.89 7.40 -5.14
CA MET A 72 -4.77 7.18 -3.99
C MET A 72 -6.21 7.56 -4.31
N LYS A 73 -6.40 8.68 -5.00
CA LYS A 73 -7.73 9.14 -5.42
C LYS A 73 -8.40 8.13 -6.33
N LYS A 74 -7.66 7.58 -7.30
CA LYS A 74 -8.20 6.55 -8.20
C LYS A 74 -8.65 5.31 -7.45
N LEU A 75 -7.83 4.84 -6.50
CA LEU A 75 -8.20 3.69 -5.68
C LEU A 75 -9.44 3.95 -4.83
N LYS A 76 -9.55 5.17 -4.30
CA LYS A 76 -10.73 5.58 -3.54
C LYS A 76 -11.97 5.63 -4.41
N GLU A 77 -11.87 6.19 -5.61
CA GLU A 77 -12.96 6.26 -6.57
C GLU A 77 -13.47 4.88 -6.99
N LYS A 78 -12.56 3.91 -7.09
CA LYS A 78 -12.92 2.53 -7.40
C LYS A 78 -13.50 1.77 -6.20
N GLY A 79 -13.55 2.40 -5.03
CA GLY A 79 -14.06 1.77 -3.82
C GLY A 79 -13.12 0.74 -3.22
N ILE A 80 -11.86 0.73 -3.61
CA ILE A 80 -10.88 -0.23 -3.12
C ILE A 80 -10.32 0.18 -1.77
N ILE A 81 -10.15 1.48 -1.55
CA ILE A 81 -9.67 2.03 -0.28
C ILE A 81 -10.58 3.15 0.21
N THR A 82 -10.53 3.39 1.51
CA THR A 82 -11.13 4.58 2.13
C THR A 82 -10.14 5.16 3.13
N TYR A 83 -10.42 6.39 3.55
CA TYR A 83 -9.67 7.08 4.58
C TYR A 83 -10.56 7.33 5.79
N ASN A 84 -10.12 6.87 6.94
CA ASN A 84 -10.74 7.19 8.21
C ASN A 84 -9.63 7.15 9.26
N ARG A 85 -8.85 8.23 9.35
CA ARG A 85 -7.63 8.36 10.16
C ARG A 85 -6.52 7.43 9.70
N HIS A 86 -6.88 6.24 9.24
CA HIS A 86 -5.97 5.25 8.68
C HIS A 86 -6.41 4.91 7.27
N ILE A 87 -5.50 4.34 6.49
CA ILE A 87 -5.83 3.81 5.18
C ILE A 87 -6.55 2.48 5.41
N VAL A 88 -7.79 2.39 4.93
CA VAL A 88 -8.61 1.18 5.06
C VAL A 88 -8.79 0.57 3.69
N ILE A 89 -8.39 -0.67 3.54
CA ILE A 89 -8.54 -1.43 2.30
C ILE A 89 -9.85 -2.20 2.37
N GLN A 90 -10.76 -1.88 1.46
CA GLN A 90 -12.10 -2.49 1.43
C GLN A 90 -12.07 -3.91 0.90
N SER A 91 -11.16 -4.20 -0.01
CA SER A 91 -11.00 -5.55 -0.56
C SER A 91 -9.55 -5.77 -0.95
N LEU A 92 -8.89 -6.66 -0.22
CA LEU A 92 -7.49 -6.99 -0.48
C LEU A 92 -7.33 -7.67 -1.84
N LYS A 93 -8.30 -8.48 -2.26
CA LYS A 93 -8.29 -9.11 -3.58
C LYS A 93 -8.34 -8.10 -4.71
N ARG A 94 -9.18 -7.09 -4.59
CA ARG A 94 -9.27 -6.04 -5.62
C ARG A 94 -8.00 -5.22 -5.67
N LEU A 95 -7.41 -4.93 -4.50
CA LEU A 95 -6.14 -4.21 -4.44
C LEU A 95 -5.02 -5.03 -5.09
N GLU A 96 -4.98 -6.32 -4.84
CA GLU A 96 -4.01 -7.22 -5.44
C GLU A 96 -4.07 -7.19 -6.97
N LYS A 97 -5.27 -7.17 -7.53
CA LYS A 97 -5.45 -7.10 -8.98
C LYS A 97 -4.94 -5.80 -9.58
N GLU A 98 -4.94 -4.72 -8.81
CA GLU A 98 -4.43 -3.43 -9.24
C GLU A 98 -2.93 -3.30 -9.04
N SER A 99 -2.33 -4.22 -8.32
CA SER A 99 -0.91 -4.19 -7.99
C SER A 99 -0.10 -5.04 -8.97
N ILE A 100 1.23 -4.85 -8.95
CA ILE A 100 2.16 -5.67 -9.71
C ILE A 100 2.86 -6.70 -8.84
N VAL A 101 2.51 -6.76 -7.55
CA VAL A 101 3.09 -7.72 -6.61
C VAL A 101 2.34 -9.04 -6.73
N GLU A 102 3.05 -10.11 -7.04
CA GLU A 102 2.46 -11.44 -7.03
C GLU A 102 2.29 -11.92 -5.59
N PRO A 103 1.22 -12.70 -5.30
CA PRO A 103 1.03 -13.25 -3.97
C PRO A 103 2.25 -14.10 -3.59
N SER A 104 2.87 -13.79 -2.46
CA SER A 104 3.94 -14.62 -1.94
C SER A 104 3.32 -15.83 -1.24
N GLU A 105 4.11 -16.88 -1.04
CA GLU A 105 3.66 -18.03 -0.26
C GLU A 105 3.16 -17.63 1.12
N GLU A 106 3.79 -16.59 1.69
CA GLU A 106 3.37 -16.04 2.98
C GLU A 106 1.97 -15.44 2.92
N ALA A 107 1.64 -14.75 1.83
CA ALA A 107 0.31 -14.18 1.65
C ALA A 107 -0.76 -15.26 1.51
N GLU A 108 -0.44 -16.38 0.88
CA GLU A 108 -1.35 -17.51 0.73
C GLU A 108 -1.66 -18.21 2.04
N ARG A 109 -0.79 -18.07 3.04
CA ARG A 109 -0.98 -18.67 4.36
C ARG A 109 -1.91 -17.88 5.26
N TRP A 110 -2.29 -16.70 4.85
CA TRP A 110 -3.14 -15.81 5.65
C TRP A 110 -4.61 -15.96 5.23
#